data_90dcf807fd2d62ea7d6761df836f0bdb
#
_entry.id   90dcf807fd2d62ea7d6761df836f0bdb
#
_cell.length_a   1.000
_cell.length_b   1.000
_cell.length_c   1.000
_cell.angle_alpha   90.00
_cell.angle_beta   90.00
_cell.angle_gamma   90.00
#
_symmetry.space_group_name_H-M   'P 1'
#
loop_
_entity.id
_entity.type
_entity.pdbx_description
1 polymer ?
#
loop_
_entity_poly.entity_id
_entity_poly.type
_entity_poly.pdbx_seq_one_letter_code
_entity_poly.pdbx_strand_id
1 'polypeptide(L)'
;MPNLIQTTPFMHVPMGEFEAAVRFFEEMLGFSPHMRMRDYAYLQRDGCGIRIWGREDAADAPRGVRNFRYYFDVRDVDALYEELKPKLDTLPEGNVHGPADKHYGERELLILGPDGDLVCFGQRL
;
A
#
# COMPACT_ATOMS: atom_id res chain seq x y z
N MET A 1 -30.68 7.87 -2.08
CA MET A 1 -29.22 8.01 -1.91
C MET A 1 -28.59 6.72 -1.43
N PRO A 2 -27.65 6.14 -2.15
CA PRO A 2 -26.85 5.04 -1.60
C PRO A 2 -26.16 5.48 -0.32
N ASN A 3 -26.10 4.60 0.66
CA ASN A 3 -25.50 4.91 1.95
C ASN A 3 -23.99 4.68 2.00
N LEU A 4 -23.50 3.67 1.30
CA LEU A 4 -22.06 3.37 1.27
C LEU A 4 -21.35 4.31 0.31
N ILE A 5 -20.21 4.89 0.75
CA ILE A 5 -19.44 5.86 -0.03
C ILE A 5 -18.20 5.19 -0.63
N GLN A 6 -17.46 4.46 0.17
CA GLN A 6 -16.23 3.81 -0.28
C GLN A 6 -15.79 2.75 0.71
N THR A 7 -14.87 1.90 0.27
CA THR A 7 -14.13 0.98 1.13
C THR A 7 -12.69 1.48 1.23
N THR A 8 -12.17 1.57 2.43
CA THR A 8 -10.78 1.99 2.65
C THR A 8 -10.07 0.91 3.46
N PRO A 9 -8.95 0.37 2.97
CA PRO A 9 -8.15 -0.55 3.76
C PRO A 9 -7.56 0.17 4.98
N PHE A 10 -7.45 -0.57 6.08
CA PHE A 10 -6.98 -0.02 7.35
C PHE A 10 -5.79 -0.87 7.82
N MET A 11 -4.59 -0.34 7.66
CA MET A 11 -3.36 -1.03 8.02
C MET A 11 -3.02 -0.76 9.48
N HIS A 12 -2.68 -1.81 10.22
CA HIS A 12 -2.20 -1.69 11.60
C HIS A 12 -0.70 -1.99 11.63
N VAL A 13 0.05 -1.13 12.30
CA VAL A 13 1.50 -1.34 12.52
C VAL A 13 1.82 -1.05 13.98
N PRO A 14 2.90 -1.62 14.53
CA PRO A 14 3.38 -1.18 15.85
C PRO A 14 3.70 0.31 15.84
N MET A 15 3.46 0.98 16.96
CA MET A 15 3.65 2.45 17.04
C MET A 15 5.05 2.87 16.63
N GLY A 16 6.07 2.09 16.98
CA GLY A 16 7.45 2.38 16.60
C GLY A 16 7.71 2.33 15.10
N GLU A 17 6.82 1.71 14.31
CA GLU A 17 6.94 1.63 12.85
C GLU A 17 5.96 2.57 12.13
N PHE A 18 5.17 3.34 12.87
CA PHE A 18 4.10 4.17 12.28
C PHE A 18 4.66 5.22 11.32
N GLU A 19 5.66 5.97 11.73
CA GLU A 19 6.23 7.02 10.86
C GLU A 19 6.85 6.43 9.60
N ALA A 20 7.52 5.29 9.71
CA ALA A 20 8.10 4.61 8.55
C ALA A 20 7.00 4.11 7.60
N ALA A 21 5.88 3.62 8.13
CA ALA A 21 4.75 3.18 7.32
C ALA A 21 4.12 4.35 6.55
N VAL A 22 3.94 5.48 7.20
CA VAL A 22 3.43 6.69 6.54
C VAL A 22 4.38 7.14 5.43
N ARG A 23 5.68 7.21 5.71
CA ARG A 23 6.68 7.59 4.71
C ARG A 23 6.72 6.62 3.53
N PHE A 24 6.50 5.33 3.76
CA PHE A 24 6.45 4.35 2.68
C PHE A 24 5.38 4.73 1.65
N PHE A 25 4.18 5.04 2.08
CA PHE A 25 3.11 5.44 1.16
C PHE A 25 3.38 6.79 0.51
N GLU A 26 3.93 7.74 1.26
CA GLU A 26 4.24 9.06 0.70
C GLU A 26 5.42 9.01 -0.27
N GLU A 27 6.54 8.45 0.15
CA GLU A 27 7.80 8.53 -0.60
C GLU A 27 7.93 7.45 -1.66
N MET A 28 7.49 6.23 -1.39
CA MET A 28 7.61 5.13 -2.35
C MET A 28 6.44 5.07 -3.32
N LEU A 29 5.22 5.37 -2.87
CA LEU A 29 4.02 5.16 -3.68
C LEU A 29 3.34 6.46 -4.11
N GLY A 30 3.81 7.61 -3.65
CA GLY A 30 3.29 8.91 -4.09
C GLY A 30 1.93 9.29 -3.50
N PHE A 31 1.55 8.71 -2.37
CA PHE A 31 0.34 9.11 -1.67
C PHE A 31 0.57 10.41 -0.92
N SER A 32 -0.51 11.17 -0.69
CA SER A 32 -0.46 12.43 0.05
C SER A 32 -1.25 12.31 1.35
N PRO A 33 -0.75 12.88 2.45
CA PRO A 33 -1.50 12.87 3.71
C PRO A 33 -2.76 13.72 3.58
N HIS A 34 -3.90 13.13 3.93
CA HIS A 34 -5.19 13.81 3.97
C HIS A 34 -5.57 14.19 5.40
N MET A 35 -5.25 13.30 6.35
CA MET A 35 -5.39 13.54 7.78
C MET A 35 -4.22 12.90 8.51
N ARG A 36 -3.75 13.57 9.55
CA ARG A 36 -2.57 13.13 10.29
C ARG A 36 -2.77 13.37 11.78
N MET A 37 -2.62 12.32 12.58
CA MET A 37 -2.58 12.41 14.05
C MET A 37 -1.31 11.71 14.52
N ARG A 38 -1.08 11.67 15.83
CA ARG A 38 0.13 11.05 16.38
C ARG A 38 0.25 9.56 16.03
N ASP A 39 -0.89 8.86 16.00
CA ASP A 39 -0.94 7.40 15.81
C ASP A 39 -1.86 6.97 14.68
N TYR A 40 -2.37 7.92 13.87
CA TYR A 40 -3.30 7.64 12.80
C TYR A 40 -3.00 8.55 11.61
N ALA A 41 -3.07 7.97 10.42
CA ALA A 41 -2.95 8.72 9.17
C ALA A 41 -3.96 8.21 8.14
N TYR A 42 -4.49 9.12 7.35
CA TYR A 42 -5.28 8.82 6.17
C TYR A 42 -4.59 9.45 4.98
N LEU A 43 -4.13 8.61 4.06
CA LEU A 43 -3.39 9.05 2.87
C LEU A 43 -4.17 8.70 1.63
N GLN A 44 -4.05 9.53 0.59
CA GLN A 44 -4.79 9.37 -0.66
C GLN A 44 -3.90 9.56 -1.87
N ARG A 45 -4.24 8.85 -2.94
CA ARG A 45 -3.71 9.09 -4.28
C ARG A 45 -4.81 8.74 -5.28
N ASP A 46 -5.10 9.67 -6.22
CA ASP A 46 -6.04 9.46 -7.34
C ASP A 46 -7.42 8.95 -6.89
N GLY A 47 -7.91 9.44 -5.75
CA GLY A 47 -9.20 9.02 -5.22
C GLY A 47 -9.18 7.72 -4.44
N CYS A 48 -8.04 7.04 -4.36
CA CYS A 48 -7.86 5.86 -3.52
C CYS A 48 -7.23 6.26 -2.20
N GLY A 49 -7.55 5.52 -1.14
CA GLY A 49 -7.04 5.85 0.19
C GLY A 49 -6.54 4.65 0.94
N ILE A 50 -5.72 4.91 1.95
CA ILE A 50 -5.32 3.96 2.96
C ILE A 50 -5.28 4.63 4.32
N ARG A 51 -5.75 3.93 5.33
CA ARG A 51 -5.66 4.36 6.72
C ARG A 51 -4.57 3.55 7.41
N ILE A 52 -3.79 4.20 8.26
CA ILE A 52 -2.72 3.52 9.02
C ILE A 52 -2.89 3.87 10.49
N TRP A 53 -2.86 2.86 11.33
CA TRP A 53 -2.93 3.04 12.78
C TRP A 53 -1.69 2.47 13.44
N GLY A 54 -0.98 3.32 14.20
CA GLY A 54 0.13 2.90 15.04
C GLY A 54 -0.40 2.39 16.37
N ARG A 55 -0.25 1.07 16.62
CA ARG A 55 -0.78 0.42 17.83
C ARG A 55 0.26 0.46 18.92
N GLU A 56 -0.13 0.97 20.10
CA GLU A 56 0.76 1.01 21.27
C GLU A 56 1.13 -0.40 21.74
N ASP A 57 0.17 -1.33 21.71
CA ASP A 57 0.46 -2.73 21.96
C ASP A 57 0.80 -3.42 20.63
N ALA A 58 2.06 -3.78 20.46
CA ALA A 58 2.52 -4.44 19.25
C ALA A 58 1.82 -5.77 18.99
N ALA A 59 1.29 -6.43 20.02
CA ALA A 59 0.53 -7.68 19.88
C ALA A 59 -0.77 -7.46 19.08
N ASP A 60 -1.31 -6.23 19.07
CA ASP A 60 -2.50 -5.90 18.29
C ASP A 60 -2.20 -5.63 16.81
N ALA A 61 -0.92 -5.66 16.43
CA ALA A 61 -0.49 -5.43 15.06
C ALA A 61 0.51 -6.51 14.64
N PRO A 62 0.06 -7.77 14.57
CA PRO A 62 0.96 -8.86 14.18
C PRO A 62 1.47 -8.64 12.76
N ARG A 63 2.73 -9.00 12.53
CA ARG A 63 3.35 -8.83 11.22
C ARG A 63 2.75 -9.79 10.22
N GLY A 64 2.45 -9.28 9.03
CA GLY A 64 1.97 -10.10 7.93
C GLY A 64 3.06 -10.98 7.34
N VAL A 65 2.62 -11.97 6.55
CA VAL A 65 3.49 -12.96 5.92
C VAL A 65 3.25 -13.01 4.41
N ARG A 66 3.02 -11.86 3.79
CA ARG A 66 2.71 -11.71 2.37
C ARG A 66 1.44 -12.45 1.96
N ASN A 67 0.49 -12.54 2.87
CA ASN A 67 -0.73 -13.31 2.66
C ASN A 67 -1.95 -12.43 2.34
N PHE A 68 -2.00 -11.22 2.85
CA PHE A 68 -3.05 -10.26 2.57
C PHE A 68 -2.56 -9.27 1.52
N ARG A 69 -3.49 -8.79 0.65
CA ARG A 69 -3.18 -7.79 -0.37
C ARG A 69 -4.06 -6.56 -0.20
N TYR A 70 -3.41 -5.41 -0.09
CA TYR A 70 -4.07 -4.12 -0.27
C TYR A 70 -4.09 -3.87 -1.78
N TYR A 71 -5.22 -4.16 -2.42
CA TYR A 71 -5.30 -4.21 -3.87
C TYR A 71 -5.87 -2.91 -4.44
N PHE A 72 -5.08 -2.23 -5.25
CA PHE A 72 -5.50 -1.02 -5.95
C PHE A 72 -5.64 -1.34 -7.43
N ASP A 73 -6.83 -1.13 -7.99
CA ASP A 73 -7.04 -1.26 -9.43
C ASP A 73 -6.50 -0.02 -10.13
N VAL A 74 -5.70 -0.23 -11.19
CA VAL A 74 -5.07 0.86 -11.94
C VAL A 74 -5.37 0.73 -13.43
N ARG A 75 -5.27 1.86 -14.13
CA ARG A 75 -5.53 1.89 -15.57
C ARG A 75 -4.33 1.42 -16.39
N ASP A 76 -3.11 1.76 -15.94
CA ASP A 76 -1.87 1.47 -16.64
C ASP A 76 -0.77 1.18 -15.63
N VAL A 77 -0.60 -0.11 -15.33
CA VAL A 77 0.36 -0.53 -14.31
C VAL A 77 1.80 -0.31 -14.77
N ASP A 78 2.07 -0.39 -16.08
CA ASP A 78 3.42 -0.16 -16.58
C ASP A 78 3.82 1.31 -16.43
N ALA A 79 2.90 2.24 -16.71
CA ALA A 79 3.16 3.66 -16.51
C ALA A 79 3.37 3.98 -15.03
N LEU A 80 2.58 3.38 -14.15
CA LEU A 80 2.77 3.53 -12.71
C LEU A 80 4.14 2.99 -12.28
N TYR A 81 4.51 1.82 -12.77
CA TYR A 81 5.82 1.24 -12.44
C TYR A 81 6.96 2.15 -12.89
N GLU A 82 6.90 2.69 -14.10
CA GLU A 82 7.94 3.61 -14.58
C GLU A 82 8.05 4.85 -13.68
N GLU A 83 6.94 5.37 -13.22
CA GLU A 83 6.92 6.50 -12.27
C GLU A 83 7.58 6.14 -10.95
N LEU A 84 7.24 4.98 -10.39
CA LEU A 84 7.69 4.57 -9.05
C LEU A 84 9.09 3.93 -9.05
N LYS A 85 9.55 3.44 -10.18
CA LYS A 85 10.78 2.65 -10.28
C LYS A 85 12.00 3.27 -9.60
N PRO A 86 12.32 4.55 -9.76
CA PRO A 86 13.49 5.13 -9.09
C PRO A 86 13.46 4.98 -7.56
N LYS A 87 12.26 5.02 -6.98
CA LYS A 87 12.09 4.82 -5.53
C LYS A 87 12.08 3.34 -5.18
N LEU A 88 11.36 2.53 -5.96
CA LEU A 88 11.27 1.08 -5.70
C LEU A 88 12.61 0.38 -5.82
N ASP A 89 13.49 0.86 -6.69
CA ASP A 89 14.82 0.29 -6.86
C ASP A 89 15.71 0.46 -5.60
N THR A 90 15.34 1.33 -4.68
CA THR A 90 16.05 1.50 -3.40
C THR A 90 15.65 0.46 -2.35
N LEU A 91 14.59 -0.30 -2.60
CA LEU A 91 14.11 -1.32 -1.68
C LEU A 91 14.95 -2.61 -1.78
N PRO A 92 14.99 -3.41 -0.71
CA PRO A 92 15.71 -4.68 -0.76
C PRO A 92 15.21 -5.61 -1.87
N GLU A 93 16.11 -6.42 -2.42
CA GLU A 93 15.75 -7.43 -3.40
C GLU A 93 14.67 -8.35 -2.84
N GLY A 94 13.70 -8.71 -3.70
CA GLY A 94 12.57 -9.54 -3.30
C GLY A 94 11.39 -8.77 -2.73
N ASN A 95 11.51 -7.45 -2.53
CA ASN A 95 10.39 -6.64 -2.05
C ASN A 95 9.45 -6.18 -3.17
N VAL A 96 9.89 -6.23 -4.42
CA VAL A 96 9.12 -5.79 -5.58
C VAL A 96 9.07 -6.90 -6.61
N HIS A 97 7.87 -7.25 -7.08
CA HIS A 97 7.65 -8.25 -8.11
C HIS A 97 6.75 -7.70 -9.22
N GLY A 98 7.16 -7.92 -10.46
CA GLY A 98 6.38 -7.48 -11.61
C GLY A 98 6.79 -6.10 -12.11
N PRO A 99 5.96 -5.48 -12.96
CA PRO A 99 4.64 -5.96 -13.42
C PRO A 99 4.72 -7.27 -14.20
N ALA A 100 3.74 -8.16 -13.94
CA ALA A 100 3.66 -9.44 -14.64
C ALA A 100 2.20 -9.86 -14.81
N ASP A 101 1.92 -10.54 -15.92
CA ASP A 101 0.59 -11.06 -16.21
C ASP A 101 0.31 -12.29 -15.35
N LYS A 102 -0.85 -12.32 -14.73
CA LYS A 102 -1.30 -13.42 -13.89
C LYS A 102 -2.36 -14.24 -14.61
N HIS A 103 -2.44 -15.53 -14.28
CA HIS A 103 -3.34 -16.46 -14.96
C HIS A 103 -4.82 -16.08 -14.84
N TYR A 104 -5.17 -15.24 -13.86
CA TYR A 104 -6.56 -14.82 -13.64
C TYR A 104 -6.93 -13.50 -14.34
N GLY A 105 -6.11 -13.04 -15.30
CA GLY A 105 -6.49 -11.92 -16.16
C GLY A 105 -6.11 -10.54 -15.64
N GLU A 106 -5.15 -10.47 -14.75
CA GLU A 106 -4.63 -9.21 -14.22
C GLU A 106 -3.13 -9.10 -14.47
N ARG A 107 -2.66 -7.88 -14.75
CA ARG A 107 -1.24 -7.56 -14.75
C ARG A 107 -0.91 -6.83 -13.48
N GLU A 108 -0.02 -7.41 -12.65
CA GLU A 108 0.17 -6.97 -11.27
C GLU A 108 1.59 -6.55 -10.95
N LEU A 109 1.69 -5.47 -10.19
CA LEU A 109 2.89 -5.04 -9.50
C LEU A 109 2.67 -5.28 -8.00
N LEU A 110 3.53 -6.09 -7.39
CA LEU A 110 3.45 -6.45 -5.96
C LEU A 110 4.61 -5.83 -5.21
N ILE A 111 4.31 -5.15 -4.10
CA ILE A 111 5.32 -4.49 -3.28
C ILE A 111 5.11 -4.91 -1.82
N LEU A 112 6.17 -5.35 -1.16
CA LEU A 112 6.10 -5.67 0.26
C LEU A 112 5.77 -4.41 1.05
N GLY A 113 4.66 -4.43 1.76
CA GLY A 113 4.18 -3.30 2.55
C GLY A 113 4.81 -3.24 3.93
N PRO A 114 4.64 -2.11 4.62
CA PRO A 114 5.27 -1.90 5.92
C PRO A 114 4.77 -2.81 7.03
N ASP A 115 3.60 -3.43 6.88
CA ASP A 115 3.07 -4.39 7.85
C ASP A 115 3.45 -5.85 7.56
N GLY A 116 4.22 -6.10 6.48
CA GLY A 116 4.63 -7.45 6.08
C GLY A 116 3.69 -8.11 5.09
N ASP A 117 2.56 -7.53 4.78
CA ASP A 117 1.68 -7.98 3.71
C ASP A 117 1.98 -7.20 2.41
N LEU A 118 1.18 -7.41 1.37
CA LEU A 118 1.50 -6.88 0.05
C LEU A 118 0.63 -5.69 -0.32
N VAL A 119 1.25 -4.67 -0.91
CA VAL A 119 0.54 -3.63 -1.65
C VAL A 119 0.58 -4.05 -3.12
N CYS A 120 -0.58 -4.16 -3.75
CA CYS A 120 -0.71 -4.65 -5.12
C CYS A 120 -1.39 -3.61 -5.98
N PHE A 121 -0.80 -3.35 -7.15
CA PHE A 121 -1.41 -2.52 -8.18
C PHE A 121 -1.72 -3.43 -9.36
N GLY A 122 -2.99 -3.56 -9.71
CA GLY A 122 -3.45 -4.49 -10.74
C GLY A 122 -4.22 -3.80 -11.86
N GLN A 123 -3.89 -4.19 -13.09
CA GLN A 123 -4.58 -3.73 -14.28
C GLN A 123 -5.26 -4.91 -14.93
N ARG A 124 -6.56 -4.77 -15.19
CA ARG A 124 -7.30 -5.82 -15.89
C ARG A 124 -6.81 -5.93 -17.34
N LEU A 125 -6.53 -7.15 -17.76
CA LEU A 125 -6.11 -7.46 -19.12
C LEU A 125 -7.29 -7.61 -20.08
#